data_c70bed9cf674ab222b8d91a1b7f1849a
#
_entry.id   c70bed9cf674ab222b8d91a1b7f1849a
#
_cell.length_a   1.000
_cell.length_b   1.000
_cell.length_c   1.000
_cell.angle_alpha   90.00
_cell.angle_beta   90.00
_cell.angle_gamma   90.00
#
_symmetry.space_group_name_H-M   'P 1'
#
loop_
_entity.id
_entity.type
_entity.pdbx_description
1 polymer ?
#
loop_
_entity_poly.entity_id
_entity_poly.type
_entity_poly.pdbx_seq_one_letter_code
_entity_poly.pdbx_strand_id
1 'polypeptide(L)'
;RDSKQLDPDDIESVTVLKDAASTAVYGVRGGNGVILITTKPGIVSEPKFSVDYYEGFTRLTRIPDLVDGYEYMDAVNEAYNNTYGAPYYSQQYIENTKMANGLIPNTSNDRTVNKYLYPNVDWMKELYKNFGRNRRANLNVRGGAPNASYYISLSYYDESGLTKTDPKQPYSTEISYNRYNFLTNINLKATKKTTMDVGVNGWFSSGNYPAVDLNDIFSKAMMINPVIYPVEYPDGSNPGFSQYQREFDSPYVTLTRRGYKTEYKTQINSNLKVTQDLDFWDWSKGFTAHALIAFDVRANQQLNYKVDDSTWKPAGRKNGDVWVDDGNLFDEAGNLILQEEYKGNSTVNFERDKQVYRTFYAEAALNYKRLFGGVHNVSGLLLFNMRDYRDANGDNLINSLPYKQMSLSSRVTYSYNDRYFIEGNVGYTGSENFSPGHRFGVFPAMAVGWVPSNEKFWASVAPYISFLKFRYSHGLVGSDSLGDTRFGFETEITSKNGYSNSWAQGGIGINKYGYQARWCTILKQDLGIEINFLNNDLAFVFDLFKEHRDKIFVSRNNLPLYAGFAVSASGNVGIVENKGFEASFEYNHQFGKVSTK
;
A
#
# COMPACT_ATOMS: atom_id res chain seq x y z
N ARG A 1 -3.86 4.05 11.01
CA ARG A 1 -2.62 3.28 11.29
C ARG A 1 -2.36 2.33 10.12
N ASP A 2 -1.11 2.09 9.81
CA ASP A 2 -0.74 1.13 8.78
C ASP A 2 -0.78 -0.29 9.36
N SER A 3 -1.79 -1.07 8.98
CA SER A 3 -2.02 -2.43 9.50
C SER A 3 -1.15 -3.49 8.81
N LYS A 4 -0.58 -3.17 7.65
CA LYS A 4 0.21 -4.12 6.85
C LYS A 4 1.48 -4.61 7.56
N GLN A 5 1.90 -3.91 8.61
CA GLN A 5 3.12 -4.18 9.34
C GLN A 5 2.89 -4.84 10.71
N LEU A 6 1.65 -5.09 11.11
CA LEU A 6 1.36 -5.89 12.30
C LEU A 6 1.72 -7.35 12.04
N ASP A 7 2.22 -8.00 13.10
CA ASP A 7 2.44 -9.44 13.05
C ASP A 7 1.07 -10.17 13.08
N PRO A 8 0.78 -11.09 12.15
CA PRO A 8 -0.49 -11.82 12.14
C PRO A 8 -0.79 -12.57 13.44
N ASP A 9 0.25 -13.10 14.12
CA ASP A 9 0.07 -13.82 15.38
C ASP A 9 -0.34 -12.93 16.55
N ASP A 10 -0.19 -11.61 16.40
CA ASP A 10 -0.62 -10.63 17.40
C ASP A 10 -2.08 -10.21 17.25
N ILE A 11 -2.74 -10.63 16.18
CA ILE A 11 -4.12 -10.25 15.85
C ILE A 11 -5.11 -11.20 16.55
N GLU A 12 -6.07 -10.64 17.29
CA GLU A 12 -7.21 -11.38 17.86
C GLU A 12 -8.37 -11.43 16.88
N SER A 13 -8.70 -10.30 16.25
CA SER A 13 -9.79 -10.21 15.28
C SER A 13 -9.61 -9.08 14.28
N VAL A 14 -10.22 -9.26 13.10
CA VAL A 14 -10.35 -8.24 12.05
C VAL A 14 -11.83 -8.07 11.74
N THR A 15 -12.33 -6.83 11.83
CA THR A 15 -13.73 -6.50 11.51
C THR A 15 -13.75 -5.41 10.44
N VAL A 16 -14.55 -5.60 9.40
CA VAL A 16 -14.71 -4.62 8.32
C VAL A 16 -16.09 -3.96 8.46
N LEU A 17 -16.09 -2.64 8.71
CA LEU A 17 -17.28 -1.82 8.85
C LEU A 17 -17.51 -1.09 7.52
N LYS A 18 -18.63 -1.37 6.85
CA LYS A 18 -18.90 -0.85 5.50
C LYS A 18 -20.09 0.11 5.45
N ASP A 19 -21.10 -0.11 6.29
CA ASP A 19 -22.32 0.68 6.33
C ASP A 19 -22.14 2.01 7.11
N ALA A 20 -23.07 2.95 6.90
CA ALA A 20 -23.00 4.28 7.51
C ALA A 20 -23.22 4.26 9.01
N ALA A 21 -24.08 3.37 9.53
CA ALA A 21 -24.38 3.30 10.95
C ALA A 21 -23.17 2.82 11.75
N SER A 22 -22.51 1.74 11.30
CA SER A 22 -21.31 1.22 11.96
C SER A 22 -20.11 2.18 11.91
N THR A 23 -19.99 2.95 10.81
CA THR A 23 -18.87 3.88 10.61
C THR A 23 -19.09 5.29 11.17
N ALA A 24 -20.31 5.63 11.61
CA ALA A 24 -20.69 6.99 12.07
C ALA A 24 -19.77 7.54 13.18
N VAL A 25 -19.31 6.70 14.09
CA VAL A 25 -18.43 7.11 15.21
C VAL A 25 -16.99 7.44 14.79
N TYR A 26 -16.59 7.07 13.57
CA TYR A 26 -15.24 7.32 13.04
C TYR A 26 -15.16 8.63 12.23
N GLY A 27 -16.26 9.40 12.17
CA GLY A 27 -16.33 10.68 11.47
C GLY A 27 -15.98 10.57 9.99
N VAL A 28 -15.25 11.54 9.47
CA VAL A 28 -14.84 11.62 8.05
C VAL A 28 -14.03 10.42 7.55
N ARG A 29 -13.36 9.72 8.45
CA ARG A 29 -12.54 8.55 8.11
C ARG A 29 -13.37 7.30 7.82
N GLY A 30 -14.65 7.30 8.21
CA GLY A 30 -15.61 6.24 7.93
C GLY A 30 -16.13 6.22 6.49
N GLY A 31 -15.87 7.27 5.69
CA GLY A 31 -16.43 7.41 4.34
C GLY A 31 -16.15 6.24 3.40
N ASN A 32 -14.96 5.67 3.44
CA ASN A 32 -14.55 4.52 2.62
C ASN A 32 -14.61 3.18 3.37
N GLY A 33 -15.35 3.12 4.50
CA GLY A 33 -15.35 1.99 5.42
C GLY A 33 -14.20 2.05 6.43
N VAL A 34 -14.25 1.15 7.42
CA VAL A 34 -13.25 1.05 8.49
C VAL A 34 -12.85 -0.41 8.66
N ILE A 35 -11.56 -0.68 8.65
CA ILE A 35 -11.02 -1.98 9.06
C ILE A 35 -10.56 -1.83 10.52
N LEU A 36 -11.25 -2.52 11.41
CA LEU A 36 -10.92 -2.56 12.83
C LEU A 36 -10.09 -3.81 13.12
N ILE A 37 -8.85 -3.62 13.54
CA ILE A 37 -7.95 -4.70 13.93
C ILE A 37 -7.79 -4.65 15.44
N THR A 38 -8.18 -5.73 16.11
CA THR A 38 -8.00 -5.90 17.54
C THR A 38 -6.80 -6.80 17.77
N THR A 39 -5.82 -6.31 18.52
CA THR A 39 -4.66 -7.11 18.92
C THR A 39 -4.97 -7.90 20.19
N LYS A 40 -4.28 -9.02 20.40
CA LYS A 40 -4.47 -9.91 21.54
C LYS A 40 -4.32 -9.15 22.88
N PRO A 41 -5.32 -9.17 23.76
CA PRO A 41 -5.24 -8.56 25.09
C PRO A 41 -4.53 -9.48 26.08
N GLY A 42 -4.13 -8.96 27.23
CA GLY A 42 -3.74 -9.75 28.38
C GLY A 42 -4.90 -10.59 28.93
N ILE A 43 -4.58 -11.68 29.61
CA ILE A 43 -5.56 -12.53 30.30
C ILE A 43 -5.13 -12.76 31.75
N VAL A 44 -6.10 -12.99 32.62
CA VAL A 44 -5.81 -13.41 34.03
C VAL A 44 -5.47 -14.89 34.02
N SER A 45 -4.21 -15.21 34.01
CA SER A 45 -3.66 -16.58 34.02
C SER A 45 -2.18 -16.55 34.39
N GLU A 46 -1.62 -17.71 34.71
CA GLU A 46 -0.17 -17.87 34.72
C GLU A 46 0.43 -17.49 33.35
N PRO A 47 1.67 -17.00 33.33
CA PRO A 47 2.34 -16.64 32.10
C PRO A 47 2.40 -17.81 31.11
N LYS A 48 1.87 -17.60 29.91
CA LYS A 48 1.93 -18.55 28.79
C LYS A 48 2.84 -17.98 27.73
N PHE A 49 3.88 -18.74 27.37
CA PHE A 49 4.81 -18.42 26.30
C PHE A 49 4.40 -19.15 25.03
N SER A 50 4.48 -18.46 23.90
CA SER A 50 4.33 -19.06 22.57
C SER A 50 5.50 -18.64 21.70
N VAL A 51 6.01 -19.58 20.91
CA VAL A 51 7.06 -19.35 19.93
C VAL A 51 6.59 -19.94 18.62
N ASP A 52 6.53 -19.10 17.59
CA ASP A 52 6.17 -19.49 16.25
C ASP A 52 7.33 -19.17 15.31
N TYR A 53 7.69 -20.13 14.46
CA TYR A 53 8.70 -19.97 13.43
C TYR A 53 8.25 -20.60 12.14
N TYR A 54 8.41 -19.86 11.03
CA TYR A 54 8.30 -20.45 9.72
C TYR A 54 9.40 -19.97 8.80
N GLU A 55 9.72 -20.79 7.80
CA GLU A 55 10.61 -20.48 6.69
C GLU A 55 9.90 -20.84 5.39
N GLY A 56 9.96 -19.94 4.41
CA GLY A 56 9.31 -20.11 3.12
C GLY A 56 10.24 -19.78 1.97
N PHE A 57 9.97 -20.38 0.82
CA PHE A 57 10.65 -20.06 -0.43
C PHE A 57 9.69 -19.31 -1.33
N THR A 58 10.18 -18.23 -1.93
CA THR A 58 9.45 -17.42 -2.89
C THR A 58 9.99 -17.67 -4.30
N ARG A 59 9.11 -17.61 -5.29
CA ARG A 59 9.48 -17.62 -6.70
C ARG A 59 8.57 -16.70 -7.48
N LEU A 60 9.02 -16.29 -8.65
CA LEU A 60 8.14 -15.55 -9.56
C LEU A 60 6.99 -16.46 -9.99
N THR A 61 5.77 -16.01 -9.84
CA THR A 61 4.56 -16.76 -10.24
C THR A 61 4.42 -16.83 -11.75
N ARG A 62 4.94 -15.81 -12.44
CA ARG A 62 4.96 -15.73 -13.90
C ARG A 62 6.19 -14.96 -14.34
N ILE A 63 6.96 -15.52 -15.25
CA ILE A 63 8.03 -14.85 -15.99
C ILE A 63 7.50 -14.68 -17.41
N PRO A 64 7.57 -13.48 -18.00
CA PRO A 64 7.24 -13.31 -19.42
C PRO A 64 8.11 -14.23 -20.27
N ASP A 65 7.49 -14.92 -21.21
CA ASP A 65 8.19 -15.69 -22.23
C ASP A 65 8.56 -14.73 -23.37
N LEU A 66 9.82 -14.40 -23.46
CA LEU A 66 10.34 -13.47 -24.46
C LEU A 66 10.92 -14.29 -25.62
N VAL A 67 10.75 -13.77 -26.83
CA VAL A 67 11.37 -14.37 -28.02
C VAL A 67 12.88 -14.38 -27.90
N ASP A 68 13.51 -15.43 -28.38
CA ASP A 68 14.97 -15.48 -28.46
C ASP A 68 15.50 -14.56 -29.59
N GLY A 69 16.84 -14.46 -29.69
CA GLY A 69 17.46 -13.59 -30.67
C GLY A 69 17.15 -13.99 -32.12
N TYR A 70 16.87 -15.25 -32.37
CA TYR A 70 16.61 -15.74 -33.73
C TYR A 70 15.19 -15.39 -34.16
N GLU A 71 14.21 -15.69 -33.33
CA GLU A 71 12.81 -15.31 -33.55
C GLU A 71 12.68 -13.78 -33.64
N TYR A 72 13.43 -13.04 -32.79
CA TYR A 72 13.48 -11.58 -32.84
C TYR A 72 14.00 -11.09 -34.20
N MET A 73 15.15 -11.60 -34.68
CA MET A 73 15.73 -11.19 -35.95
C MET A 73 14.84 -11.53 -37.15
N ASP A 74 14.19 -12.69 -37.13
CA ASP A 74 13.25 -13.12 -38.17
C ASP A 74 12.02 -12.20 -38.22
N ALA A 75 11.44 -11.84 -37.06
CA ALA A 75 10.31 -10.94 -36.96
C ALA A 75 10.67 -9.50 -37.43
N VAL A 76 11.86 -9.02 -37.05
CA VAL A 76 12.36 -7.71 -37.51
C VAL A 76 12.59 -7.72 -39.02
N ASN A 77 13.16 -8.79 -39.57
CA ASN A 77 13.37 -8.92 -41.01
C ASN A 77 12.06 -8.96 -41.78
N GLU A 78 11.04 -9.66 -41.27
CA GLU A 78 9.70 -9.65 -41.88
C GLU A 78 9.12 -8.23 -41.92
N ALA A 79 9.18 -7.51 -40.80
CA ALA A 79 8.69 -6.14 -40.69
C ALA A 79 9.42 -5.17 -41.66
N TYR A 80 10.75 -5.30 -41.72
CA TYR A 80 11.56 -4.46 -42.62
C TYR A 80 11.36 -4.79 -44.08
N ASN A 81 11.25 -6.07 -44.46
CA ASN A 81 10.92 -6.48 -45.81
C ASN A 81 9.55 -5.90 -46.26
N ASN A 82 8.55 -5.95 -45.37
CA ASN A 82 7.23 -5.42 -45.66
C ASN A 82 7.23 -3.88 -45.79
N THR A 83 8.15 -3.19 -45.12
CA THR A 83 8.20 -1.72 -45.11
C THR A 83 9.16 -1.15 -46.18
N TYR A 84 10.33 -1.76 -46.31
CA TYR A 84 11.47 -1.23 -47.06
C TYR A 84 11.91 -2.14 -48.24
N GLY A 85 11.38 -3.37 -48.33
CA GLY A 85 11.74 -4.32 -49.38
C GLY A 85 13.11 -4.98 -49.21
N ALA A 86 13.73 -4.89 -48.02
CA ALA A 86 15.01 -5.50 -47.68
C ALA A 86 15.07 -5.88 -46.21
N PRO A 87 15.77 -6.98 -45.85
CA PRO A 87 15.93 -7.39 -44.46
C PRO A 87 16.84 -6.41 -43.72
N TYR A 88 16.57 -6.25 -42.38
CA TYR A 88 17.42 -5.46 -41.48
C TYR A 88 18.70 -6.21 -41.10
N TYR A 89 18.56 -7.51 -40.71
CA TYR A 89 19.66 -8.42 -40.41
C TYR A 89 20.00 -9.27 -41.62
N SER A 90 21.30 -9.32 -41.97
CA SER A 90 21.76 -10.18 -43.06
C SER A 90 21.71 -11.66 -42.64
N GLN A 91 21.59 -12.55 -43.62
CA GLN A 91 21.63 -13.99 -43.36
C GLN A 91 22.93 -14.39 -42.67
N GLN A 92 24.07 -13.78 -43.04
CA GLN A 92 25.38 -14.02 -42.41
C GLN A 92 25.39 -13.63 -40.92
N TYR A 93 24.75 -12.50 -40.55
CA TYR A 93 24.63 -12.09 -39.15
C TYR A 93 23.84 -13.11 -38.34
N ILE A 94 22.73 -13.59 -38.86
CA ILE A 94 21.90 -14.61 -38.21
C ILE A 94 22.68 -15.93 -38.03
N GLU A 95 23.38 -16.40 -39.07
CA GLU A 95 24.21 -17.60 -39.00
C GLU A 95 25.35 -17.48 -37.99
N ASN A 96 26.07 -16.34 -38.01
CA ASN A 96 27.11 -16.07 -37.04
C ASN A 96 26.57 -16.04 -35.60
N THR A 97 25.39 -15.48 -35.40
CA THR A 97 24.73 -15.49 -34.08
C THR A 97 24.39 -16.92 -33.64
N LYS A 98 23.89 -17.75 -34.55
CA LYS A 98 23.60 -19.17 -34.25
C LYS A 98 24.87 -19.94 -33.90
N MET A 99 25.97 -19.74 -34.65
CA MET A 99 27.27 -20.37 -34.37
C MET A 99 27.87 -19.89 -33.05
N ALA A 100 27.86 -18.59 -32.81
CA ALA A 100 28.44 -17.96 -31.61
C ALA A 100 27.76 -18.41 -30.31
N ASN A 101 26.49 -18.78 -30.37
CA ASN A 101 25.70 -19.23 -29.22
C ASN A 101 25.43 -20.76 -29.19
N GLY A 102 26.12 -21.52 -30.05
CA GLY A 102 26.10 -22.98 -30.02
C GLY A 102 24.80 -23.65 -30.54
N LEU A 103 23.96 -22.91 -31.24
CA LEU A 103 22.73 -23.47 -31.83
C LEU A 103 23.05 -24.35 -33.06
N ILE A 104 24.09 -23.96 -33.82
CA ILE A 104 24.65 -24.75 -34.89
C ILE A 104 26.16 -24.92 -34.66
N PRO A 105 26.79 -26.01 -35.17
CA PRO A 105 28.23 -26.19 -35.02
C PRO A 105 28.99 -24.98 -35.58
N ASN A 106 29.94 -24.44 -34.81
CA ASN A 106 30.82 -23.42 -35.33
C ASN A 106 31.87 -24.07 -36.24
N THR A 107 31.63 -23.98 -37.52
CA THR A 107 32.54 -24.46 -38.56
C THR A 107 33.48 -23.37 -39.08
N SER A 108 33.34 -22.13 -38.57
CA SER A 108 34.15 -21.01 -38.94
C SER A 108 35.46 -20.99 -38.12
N ASN A 109 36.57 -20.79 -38.79
CA ASN A 109 37.84 -20.47 -38.12
C ASN A 109 37.99 -18.95 -37.82
N ASP A 110 36.92 -18.17 -38.08
CA ASP A 110 36.91 -16.76 -37.89
C ASP A 110 36.66 -16.44 -36.41
N ARG A 111 37.64 -15.81 -35.77
CA ARG A 111 37.57 -15.39 -34.35
C ARG A 111 36.51 -14.31 -34.08
N THR A 112 36.00 -13.67 -35.14
CA THR A 112 34.86 -12.72 -34.99
C THR A 112 33.58 -13.43 -34.61
N VAL A 113 33.42 -14.73 -34.89
CA VAL A 113 32.20 -15.50 -34.58
C VAL A 113 32.21 -15.93 -33.12
N ASN A 114 31.87 -15.02 -32.24
CA ASN A 114 31.80 -15.23 -30.78
C ASN A 114 30.62 -14.48 -30.15
N LYS A 115 30.22 -14.91 -28.95
CA LYS A 115 29.03 -14.39 -28.21
C LYS A 115 29.13 -12.92 -27.80
N TYR A 116 30.29 -12.31 -27.83
CA TYR A 116 30.48 -10.90 -27.46
C TYR A 116 30.21 -9.97 -28.66
N LEU A 117 30.39 -10.46 -29.88
CA LEU A 117 30.13 -9.76 -31.12
C LEU A 117 28.76 -10.11 -31.72
N TYR A 118 28.29 -11.34 -31.47
CA TYR A 118 26.98 -11.86 -31.89
C TYR A 118 26.22 -12.41 -30.68
N PRO A 119 25.75 -11.55 -29.78
CA PRO A 119 25.06 -11.98 -28.55
C PRO A 119 23.67 -12.55 -28.83
N ASN A 120 23.21 -13.39 -27.90
CA ASN A 120 21.82 -13.81 -27.75
C ASN A 120 21.54 -13.97 -26.26
N VAL A 121 20.90 -12.99 -25.65
CA VAL A 121 20.78 -12.84 -24.21
C VAL A 121 19.32 -12.99 -23.79
N ASP A 122 19.07 -13.98 -22.94
CA ASP A 122 17.82 -14.07 -22.19
C ASP A 122 17.89 -13.16 -20.95
N TRP A 123 17.39 -11.91 -21.11
CA TRP A 123 17.47 -10.90 -20.06
C TRP A 123 16.74 -11.29 -18.78
N MET A 124 15.61 -12.02 -18.89
CA MET A 124 14.88 -12.46 -17.70
C MET A 124 15.70 -13.45 -16.88
N LYS A 125 16.36 -14.38 -17.53
CA LYS A 125 17.25 -15.35 -16.89
C LYS A 125 18.50 -14.69 -16.29
N GLU A 126 19.00 -13.62 -16.92
CA GLU A 126 20.17 -12.92 -16.41
C GLU A 126 19.86 -12.01 -15.21
N LEU A 127 18.62 -11.57 -15.02
CA LEU A 127 18.26 -10.67 -13.93
C LEU A 127 17.76 -11.40 -12.68
N TYR A 128 17.11 -12.56 -12.82
CA TYR A 128 16.37 -13.17 -11.72
C TYR A 128 16.95 -14.52 -11.28
N LYS A 129 16.83 -14.76 -9.97
CA LYS A 129 17.08 -16.06 -9.32
C LYS A 129 15.79 -16.89 -9.38
N ASN A 130 15.94 -18.22 -9.33
CA ASN A 130 14.78 -19.10 -9.31
C ASN A 130 14.01 -19.05 -7.99
N PHE A 131 14.70 -18.81 -6.86
CA PHE A 131 14.14 -18.81 -5.52
C PHE A 131 14.70 -17.66 -4.69
N GLY A 132 13.82 -17.05 -3.91
CA GLY A 132 14.13 -16.22 -2.75
C GLY A 132 13.70 -16.96 -1.49
N ARG A 133 14.02 -16.37 -0.33
CA ARG A 133 13.69 -16.93 0.98
C ARG A 133 13.03 -15.87 1.85
N ASN A 134 12.05 -16.30 2.64
CA ASN A 134 11.53 -15.51 3.75
C ASN A 134 11.52 -16.33 5.05
N ARG A 135 11.72 -15.66 6.17
CA ARG A 135 11.70 -16.25 7.51
C ARG A 135 10.95 -15.34 8.44
N ARG A 136 10.23 -15.93 9.37
CA ARG A 136 9.57 -15.20 10.44
C ARG A 136 9.70 -15.97 11.76
N ALA A 137 9.99 -15.24 12.82
CA ALA A 137 9.96 -15.74 14.19
C ALA A 137 9.08 -14.80 15.03
N ASN A 138 8.19 -15.35 15.83
CA ASN A 138 7.38 -14.63 16.81
C ASN A 138 7.57 -15.25 18.18
N LEU A 139 7.83 -14.43 19.17
CA LEU A 139 7.88 -14.80 20.58
C LEU A 139 6.87 -13.94 21.33
N ASN A 140 5.88 -14.55 21.97
CA ASN A 140 4.93 -13.80 22.78
C ASN A 140 4.72 -14.42 24.16
N VAL A 141 4.34 -13.58 25.11
CA VAL A 141 3.94 -13.96 26.45
C VAL A 141 2.63 -13.29 26.81
N ARG A 142 1.72 -14.07 27.36
CA ARG A 142 0.38 -13.64 27.78
C ARG A 142 0.09 -14.15 29.19
N GLY A 143 -0.36 -13.23 30.06
CA GLY A 143 -0.64 -13.63 31.45
C GLY A 143 -1.18 -12.47 32.27
N GLY A 144 -1.30 -12.70 33.58
CA GLY A 144 -1.68 -11.64 34.51
C GLY A 144 -2.37 -12.15 35.79
N ALA A 145 -2.53 -11.21 36.70
CA ALA A 145 -3.30 -11.34 37.95
C ALA A 145 -4.64 -10.59 37.82
N PRO A 146 -5.57 -10.71 38.77
CA PRO A 146 -6.87 -10.03 38.74
C PRO A 146 -6.81 -8.50 38.57
N ASN A 147 -5.70 -7.88 39.00
CA ASN A 147 -5.52 -6.42 38.96
C ASN A 147 -4.68 -5.95 37.76
N ALA A 148 -3.97 -6.86 37.08
CA ALA A 148 -3.12 -6.52 35.96
C ALA A 148 -3.01 -7.69 35.00
N SER A 149 -3.27 -7.48 33.71
CA SER A 149 -3.02 -8.48 32.68
C SER A 149 -2.21 -7.87 31.54
N TYR A 150 -1.45 -8.70 30.86
CA TYR A 150 -0.54 -8.26 29.84
C TYR A 150 -0.46 -9.24 28.68
N TYR A 151 -0.16 -8.68 27.51
CA TYR A 151 0.30 -9.36 26.31
C TYR A 151 1.52 -8.62 25.77
N ILE A 152 2.64 -9.33 25.60
CA ILE A 152 3.89 -8.78 25.07
C ILE A 152 4.34 -9.70 23.94
N SER A 153 4.68 -9.12 22.79
CA SER A 153 5.16 -9.86 21.62
C SER A 153 6.35 -9.16 21.00
N LEU A 154 7.29 -9.97 20.52
CA LEU A 154 8.43 -9.57 19.70
C LEU A 154 8.46 -10.46 18.47
N SER A 155 8.57 -9.87 17.28
CA SER A 155 8.72 -10.66 16.06
C SER A 155 9.81 -10.13 15.15
N TYR A 156 10.40 -11.05 14.42
CA TYR A 156 11.41 -10.81 13.40
C TYR A 156 10.94 -11.36 12.06
N TYR A 157 11.10 -10.60 11.01
CA TYR A 157 10.84 -11.00 9.63
C TYR A 157 12.05 -10.65 8.75
N ASP A 158 12.46 -11.59 7.93
CA ASP A 158 13.58 -11.48 6.98
C ASP A 158 13.14 -12.00 5.60
N GLU A 159 13.46 -11.25 4.57
CA GLU A 159 13.15 -11.61 3.18
C GLU A 159 14.30 -11.27 2.26
N SER A 160 14.69 -12.20 1.40
CA SER A 160 15.62 -12.00 0.30
C SER A 160 14.89 -11.94 -1.03
N GLY A 161 15.28 -11.00 -1.89
CA GLY A 161 14.69 -10.83 -3.21
C GLY A 161 15.17 -11.86 -4.23
N LEU A 162 14.52 -11.81 -5.39
CA LEU A 162 14.75 -12.71 -6.51
C LEU A 162 15.75 -12.18 -7.54
N THR A 163 16.30 -10.98 -7.35
CA THR A 163 17.27 -10.39 -8.28
C THR A 163 18.66 -10.96 -8.07
N LYS A 164 19.41 -11.10 -9.18
CA LYS A 164 20.82 -11.43 -9.14
C LYS A 164 21.67 -10.23 -8.73
N THR A 165 22.88 -10.50 -8.26
CA THR A 165 23.90 -9.51 -7.89
C THR A 165 25.18 -9.79 -8.66
N ASP A 166 26.03 -8.78 -8.80
CA ASP A 166 27.37 -8.93 -9.37
C ASP A 166 28.42 -9.02 -8.24
N PRO A 167 29.06 -10.17 -8.02
CA PRO A 167 30.08 -10.32 -6.97
C PRO A 167 31.36 -9.53 -7.23
N LYS A 168 31.56 -9.00 -8.44
CA LYS A 168 32.70 -8.14 -8.80
C LYS A 168 32.55 -6.73 -8.24
N GLN A 169 31.33 -6.32 -7.84
CA GLN A 169 31.09 -4.99 -7.28
C GLN A 169 31.47 -4.93 -5.80
N PRO A 170 32.04 -3.79 -5.32
CA PRO A 170 32.40 -3.60 -3.91
C PRO A 170 31.17 -3.39 -2.99
N TYR A 171 29.97 -3.38 -3.55
CA TYR A 171 28.67 -3.22 -2.85
C TYR A 171 27.70 -4.29 -3.34
N SER A 172 26.64 -4.50 -2.55
CA SER A 172 25.57 -5.44 -2.92
C SER A 172 24.32 -4.69 -3.35
N THR A 173 23.75 -5.09 -4.47
CA THR A 173 22.42 -4.68 -4.93
C THR A 173 21.36 -5.74 -4.58
N GLU A 174 21.72 -6.74 -3.77
CA GLU A 174 20.77 -7.77 -3.33
C GLU A 174 19.60 -7.13 -2.61
N ILE A 175 18.40 -7.49 -3.04
CA ILE A 175 17.20 -7.08 -2.33
C ILE A 175 17.13 -7.88 -1.05
N SER A 176 17.20 -7.18 0.07
CA SER A 176 17.00 -7.74 1.39
C SER A 176 16.10 -6.83 2.22
N TYR A 177 15.26 -7.43 3.04
CA TYR A 177 14.34 -6.72 3.92
C TYR A 177 14.28 -7.39 5.27
N ASN A 178 14.58 -6.63 6.32
CA ASN A 178 14.51 -7.09 7.70
C ASN A 178 13.52 -6.21 8.47
N ARG A 179 12.69 -6.82 9.31
CA ARG A 179 11.75 -6.10 10.16
C ARG A 179 11.66 -6.72 11.54
N TYR A 180 11.67 -5.85 12.54
CA TYR A 180 11.48 -6.17 13.94
C TYR A 180 10.21 -5.51 14.42
N ASN A 181 9.25 -6.28 14.91
CA ASN A 181 8.02 -5.77 15.49
C ASN A 181 8.03 -5.97 17.00
N PHE A 182 7.37 -5.06 17.69
CA PHE A 182 7.06 -5.20 19.11
C PHE A 182 5.63 -4.78 19.38
N LEU A 183 4.97 -5.46 20.30
CA LEU A 183 3.63 -5.16 20.76
C LEU A 183 3.55 -5.39 22.26
N THR A 184 2.98 -4.42 22.97
CA THR A 184 2.70 -4.52 24.40
C THR A 184 1.29 -3.98 24.66
N ASN A 185 0.42 -4.82 25.21
CA ASN A 185 -0.89 -4.45 25.73
C ASN A 185 -0.95 -4.77 27.22
N ILE A 186 -1.18 -3.75 28.04
CA ILE A 186 -1.30 -3.88 29.49
C ILE A 186 -2.66 -3.34 29.91
N ASN A 187 -3.42 -4.13 30.63
CA ASN A 187 -4.65 -3.71 31.28
C ASN A 187 -4.44 -3.70 32.80
N LEU A 188 -4.70 -2.57 33.43
CA LEU A 188 -4.55 -2.34 34.87
C LEU A 188 -5.89 -1.95 35.47
N LYS A 189 -6.33 -2.65 36.50
CA LYS A 189 -7.45 -2.25 37.37
C LYS A 189 -6.92 -1.39 38.50
N ALA A 190 -6.85 -0.07 38.30
CA ALA A 190 -6.37 0.88 39.29
C ALA A 190 -7.27 0.92 40.55
N THR A 191 -8.58 0.77 40.32
CA THR A 191 -9.58 0.59 41.39
C THR A 191 -10.64 -0.43 40.95
N LYS A 192 -11.61 -0.73 41.83
CA LYS A 192 -12.77 -1.59 41.43
C LYS A 192 -13.59 -1.02 40.28
N LYS A 193 -13.51 0.29 40.04
CA LYS A 193 -14.31 1.02 39.04
C LYS A 193 -13.47 1.77 37.99
N THR A 194 -12.13 1.69 38.11
CA THR A 194 -11.22 2.39 37.19
C THR A 194 -10.30 1.39 36.51
N THR A 195 -10.29 1.34 35.19
CA THR A 195 -9.34 0.56 34.40
C THR A 195 -8.47 1.47 33.54
N MET A 196 -7.23 1.08 33.35
CA MET A 196 -6.26 1.75 32.47
C MET A 196 -5.74 0.73 31.47
N ASP A 197 -5.85 1.07 30.19
CA ASP A 197 -5.29 0.29 29.09
C ASP A 197 -4.10 1.06 28.51
N VAL A 198 -2.93 0.44 28.51
CA VAL A 198 -1.72 0.97 27.91
C VAL A 198 -1.34 0.09 26.75
N GLY A 199 -1.26 0.67 25.57
CA GLY A 199 -0.83 -0.01 24.35
C GLY A 199 0.37 0.68 23.74
N VAL A 200 1.44 -0.08 23.46
CA VAL A 200 2.58 0.39 22.67
C VAL A 200 2.88 -0.67 21.64
N ASN A 201 2.91 -0.29 20.40
CA ASN A 201 3.31 -1.17 19.30
C ASN A 201 4.10 -0.43 18.25
N GLY A 202 4.92 -1.15 17.54
CA GLY A 202 5.70 -0.56 16.49
C GLY A 202 6.58 -1.56 15.77
N TRP A 203 7.34 -1.02 14.84
CA TRP A 203 8.30 -1.79 14.06
C TRP A 203 9.42 -0.91 13.56
N PHE A 204 10.58 -1.53 13.35
CA PHE A 204 11.70 -0.96 12.59
C PHE A 204 12.01 -1.90 11.45
N SER A 205 12.31 -1.35 10.29
CA SER A 205 12.80 -2.15 9.18
C SER A 205 14.03 -1.53 8.53
N SER A 206 14.87 -2.38 7.99
CA SER A 206 15.95 -2.03 7.09
C SER A 206 15.80 -2.83 5.81
N GLY A 207 16.04 -2.17 4.68
CA GLY A 207 16.03 -2.80 3.38
C GLY A 207 17.19 -2.34 2.54
N ASN A 208 17.73 -3.23 1.70
CA ASN A 208 18.72 -2.93 0.68
C ASN A 208 18.12 -3.23 -0.69
N TYR A 209 18.36 -2.35 -1.67
CA TYR A 209 17.79 -2.44 -3.01
C TYR A 209 18.77 -1.92 -4.04
N PRO A 210 18.62 -2.24 -5.34
CA PRO A 210 19.30 -1.52 -6.41
C PRO A 210 18.99 -0.01 -6.34
N ALA A 211 19.91 0.83 -6.78
CA ALA A 211 19.70 2.29 -6.82
C ALA A 211 18.60 2.69 -7.80
N VAL A 212 18.39 1.92 -8.85
CA VAL A 212 17.36 2.11 -9.86
C VAL A 212 16.09 1.34 -9.44
N ASP A 213 14.93 1.89 -9.77
CA ASP A 213 13.65 1.23 -9.46
C ASP A 213 13.50 -0.10 -10.20
N LEU A 214 12.94 -1.10 -9.53
CA LEU A 214 12.74 -2.44 -10.10
C LEU A 214 11.80 -2.44 -11.31
N ASN A 215 10.80 -1.54 -11.33
CA ASN A 215 9.91 -1.42 -12.49
C ASN A 215 10.65 -0.89 -13.71
N ASP A 216 11.61 0.03 -13.52
CA ASP A 216 12.43 0.55 -14.61
C ASP A 216 13.36 -0.53 -15.14
N ILE A 217 13.99 -1.33 -14.26
CA ILE A 217 14.84 -2.46 -14.65
C ILE A 217 14.02 -3.50 -15.43
N PHE A 218 12.84 -3.85 -14.93
CA PHE A 218 11.93 -4.78 -15.60
C PHE A 218 11.48 -4.25 -16.97
N SER A 219 11.08 -2.99 -17.04
CA SER A 219 10.68 -2.34 -18.29
C SER A 219 11.81 -2.35 -19.33
N LYS A 220 13.06 -2.06 -18.88
CA LYS A 220 14.24 -2.17 -19.75
C LYS A 220 14.42 -3.61 -20.25
N ALA A 221 14.31 -4.61 -19.39
CA ALA A 221 14.44 -6.00 -19.77
C ALA A 221 13.39 -6.47 -20.79
N MET A 222 12.18 -5.87 -20.74
CA MET A 222 11.11 -6.13 -21.71
C MET A 222 11.30 -5.41 -23.04
N MET A 223 12.00 -4.29 -23.06
CA MET A 223 12.15 -3.43 -24.25
C MET A 223 13.41 -3.74 -25.05
N ILE A 224 14.46 -4.21 -24.39
CA ILE A 224 15.75 -4.40 -25.04
C ILE A 224 15.78 -5.67 -25.87
N ASN A 225 16.32 -5.59 -27.07
CA ASN A 225 16.42 -6.76 -27.92
C ASN A 225 17.54 -7.71 -27.45
N PRO A 226 17.39 -9.04 -27.68
CA PRO A 226 18.31 -10.04 -27.17
C PRO A 226 19.67 -10.08 -27.89
N VAL A 227 19.81 -9.40 -29.05
CA VAL A 227 21.02 -9.47 -29.93
C VAL A 227 21.80 -8.15 -29.96
N ILE A 228 21.48 -7.19 -29.10
CA ILE A 228 22.04 -5.85 -29.18
C ILE A 228 23.47 -5.78 -28.63
N TYR A 229 23.73 -6.43 -27.49
CA TYR A 229 25.05 -6.53 -26.84
C TYR A 229 25.08 -7.68 -25.81
N PRO A 230 26.27 -8.16 -25.39
CA PRO A 230 26.40 -9.17 -24.37
C PRO A 230 26.02 -8.63 -22.97
N VAL A 231 25.91 -9.52 -21.98
CA VAL A 231 25.70 -9.12 -20.58
C VAL A 231 26.85 -8.28 -20.05
N GLU A 232 28.09 -8.69 -20.35
CA GLU A 232 29.34 -7.97 -20.10
C GLU A 232 30.39 -8.39 -21.16
N TYR A 233 31.39 -7.55 -21.37
CA TYR A 233 32.55 -7.89 -22.20
C TYR A 233 33.57 -8.79 -21.46
N PRO A 234 34.54 -9.43 -22.19
CA PRO A 234 35.47 -10.37 -21.56
C PRO A 234 36.32 -9.77 -20.44
N ASP A 235 36.65 -8.49 -20.50
CA ASP A 235 37.38 -7.73 -19.50
C ASP A 235 36.51 -7.25 -18.32
N GLY A 236 35.21 -7.51 -18.37
CA GLY A 236 34.23 -7.05 -17.38
C GLY A 236 33.63 -5.68 -17.66
N SER A 237 34.00 -5.04 -18.78
CA SER A 237 33.45 -3.74 -19.17
C SER A 237 31.96 -3.80 -19.47
N ASN A 238 31.25 -2.68 -19.17
CA ASN A 238 29.81 -2.56 -19.37
C ASN A 238 29.48 -2.32 -20.85
N PRO A 239 28.65 -3.13 -21.49
CA PRO A 239 28.11 -2.80 -22.80
C PRO A 239 27.07 -1.69 -22.67
N GLY A 240 26.96 -0.84 -23.69
CA GLY A 240 25.94 0.21 -23.71
C GLY A 240 26.10 1.19 -24.84
N PHE A 241 25.21 2.19 -24.83
CA PHE A 241 25.14 3.25 -25.81
C PHE A 241 25.62 4.60 -25.27
N SER A 242 25.64 5.61 -26.13
CA SER A 242 25.92 6.99 -25.77
C SER A 242 24.91 7.55 -24.75
N GLN A 243 25.27 8.64 -24.11
CA GLN A 243 24.42 9.31 -23.11
C GLN A 243 23.00 9.67 -23.60
N TYR A 244 22.79 9.76 -24.92
CA TYR A 244 21.48 10.10 -25.51
C TYR A 244 20.57 8.89 -25.74
N GLN A 245 21.05 7.67 -25.47
CA GLN A 245 20.32 6.41 -25.69
C GLN A 245 20.32 5.54 -24.44
N ARG A 246 20.27 6.14 -23.25
CA ARG A 246 20.33 5.44 -21.97
C ARG A 246 19.09 4.60 -21.65
N GLU A 247 18.00 4.80 -22.37
CA GLU A 247 16.86 3.89 -22.33
C GLU A 247 17.23 2.47 -22.75
N PHE A 248 18.25 2.33 -23.60
CA PHE A 248 18.79 1.05 -24.05
C PHE A 248 20.00 0.55 -23.23
N ASP A 249 20.27 1.12 -22.04
CA ASP A 249 21.30 0.59 -21.14
C ASP A 249 20.98 -0.86 -20.75
N SER A 250 22.03 -1.67 -20.58
CA SER A 250 21.90 -3.06 -20.15
C SER A 250 21.08 -3.20 -18.87
N PRO A 251 20.00 -4.00 -18.89
CA PRO A 251 19.22 -4.26 -17.68
C PRO A 251 20.07 -4.87 -16.56
N TYR A 252 21.05 -5.71 -16.90
CA TYR A 252 21.99 -6.31 -15.94
C TYR A 252 22.87 -5.24 -15.29
N VAL A 253 23.48 -4.35 -16.09
CA VAL A 253 24.27 -3.23 -15.58
C VAL A 253 23.40 -2.30 -14.72
N THR A 254 22.18 -2.02 -15.17
CA THR A 254 21.23 -1.18 -14.43
C THR A 254 20.87 -1.79 -13.07
N LEU A 255 20.70 -3.11 -13.01
CA LEU A 255 20.41 -3.83 -11.77
C LEU A 255 21.61 -3.88 -10.82
N THR A 256 22.81 -4.18 -11.36
CA THR A 256 23.93 -4.63 -10.54
C THR A 256 25.04 -3.59 -10.36
N ARG A 257 25.18 -2.60 -11.28
CA ARG A 257 26.32 -1.68 -11.34
C ARG A 257 25.98 -0.19 -11.24
N ARG A 258 24.69 0.15 -11.08
CA ARG A 258 24.25 1.55 -10.92
C ARG A 258 24.17 2.01 -9.47
N GLY A 259 24.77 1.23 -8.55
CA GLY A 259 24.76 1.51 -7.12
C GLY A 259 23.59 0.83 -6.38
N TYR A 260 23.38 1.27 -5.16
CA TYR A 260 22.38 0.67 -4.27
C TYR A 260 21.67 1.74 -3.43
N LYS A 261 20.53 1.38 -2.85
CA LYS A 261 19.83 2.21 -1.87
C LYS A 261 19.51 1.43 -0.61
N THR A 262 19.65 2.09 0.53
CA THR A 262 19.20 1.54 1.81
C THR A 262 17.99 2.31 2.32
N GLU A 263 17.00 1.60 2.81
CA GLU A 263 15.82 2.17 3.44
C GLU A 263 15.76 1.78 4.91
N TYR A 264 15.50 2.78 5.77
CA TYR A 264 15.21 2.59 7.19
C TYR A 264 13.84 3.17 7.48
N LYS A 265 12.92 2.33 7.95
CA LYS A 265 11.57 2.75 8.31
C LYS A 265 11.29 2.40 9.75
N THR A 266 10.63 3.30 10.44
CA THR A 266 10.22 3.13 11.84
C THR A 266 8.81 3.63 12.02
N GLN A 267 8.00 2.89 12.74
CA GLN A 267 6.71 3.36 13.20
C GLN A 267 6.50 2.94 14.65
N ILE A 268 6.10 3.89 15.47
CA ILE A 268 5.75 3.67 16.88
C ILE A 268 4.36 4.25 17.11
N ASN A 269 3.47 3.45 17.66
CA ASN A 269 2.14 3.83 18.06
C ASN A 269 2.00 3.59 19.55
N SER A 270 1.52 4.59 20.27
CA SER A 270 1.25 4.50 21.70
C SER A 270 -0.15 5.00 22.00
N ASN A 271 -0.79 4.40 23.00
CA ASN A 271 -2.06 4.85 23.52
C ASN A 271 -2.18 4.59 25.01
N LEU A 272 -2.92 5.48 25.66
CA LEU A 272 -3.36 5.34 27.05
C LEU A 272 -4.86 5.60 27.08
N LYS A 273 -5.62 4.62 27.53
CA LYS A 273 -7.06 4.75 27.76
C LYS A 273 -7.36 4.56 29.23
N VAL A 274 -8.11 5.47 29.81
CA VAL A 274 -8.63 5.36 31.16
C VAL A 274 -10.14 5.24 31.08
N THR A 275 -10.68 4.22 31.69
CA THR A 275 -12.14 3.98 31.75
C THR A 275 -12.58 4.01 33.20
N GLN A 276 -13.59 4.80 33.49
CA GLN A 276 -14.21 4.96 34.79
C GLN A 276 -15.67 4.49 34.73
N ASP A 277 -16.00 3.52 35.57
CA ASP A 277 -17.39 3.16 35.85
C ASP A 277 -17.99 4.24 36.77
N LEU A 278 -19.11 4.83 36.32
CA LEU A 278 -19.81 5.93 37.00
C LEU A 278 -20.98 5.45 37.87
N ASP A 279 -21.11 4.15 38.08
CA ASP A 279 -22.14 3.57 38.94
C ASP A 279 -21.90 3.93 40.43
N PHE A 280 -22.02 5.21 40.78
CA PHE A 280 -21.89 5.74 42.11
C PHE A 280 -23.26 5.93 42.79
N TRP A 281 -24.32 6.16 41.99
CA TRP A 281 -25.68 6.40 42.46
C TRP A 281 -26.67 5.58 41.62
N ASP A 282 -27.86 5.35 42.10
CA ASP A 282 -28.88 4.54 41.40
C ASP A 282 -29.25 5.10 40.00
N TRP A 283 -29.23 6.42 39.85
CA TRP A 283 -29.52 7.06 38.58
C TRP A 283 -28.37 6.94 37.56
N SER A 284 -27.13 6.77 38.07
CA SER A 284 -25.95 6.66 37.19
C SER A 284 -25.60 5.22 36.84
N LYS A 285 -26.37 4.23 37.29
CA LYS A 285 -26.17 2.82 36.92
C LYS A 285 -26.19 2.62 35.41
N GLY A 286 -25.15 1.99 34.90
CA GLY A 286 -24.98 1.72 33.48
C GLY A 286 -24.19 2.79 32.72
N PHE A 287 -23.79 3.88 33.39
CA PHE A 287 -22.88 4.86 32.77
C PHE A 287 -21.41 4.49 32.97
N THR A 288 -20.62 4.60 31.91
CA THR A 288 -19.16 4.54 31.94
C THR A 288 -18.58 5.70 31.15
N ALA A 289 -17.53 6.32 31.65
CA ALA A 289 -16.79 7.34 30.89
C ALA A 289 -15.39 6.82 30.56
N HIS A 290 -14.87 7.18 29.38
CA HIS A 290 -13.48 6.95 29.09
C HIS A 290 -12.82 8.16 28.43
N ALA A 291 -11.51 8.27 28.64
CA ALA A 291 -10.64 9.18 27.92
C ALA A 291 -9.48 8.37 27.33
N LEU A 292 -9.10 8.69 26.10
CA LEU A 292 -7.97 8.08 25.42
C LEU A 292 -7.10 9.14 24.80
N ILE A 293 -5.79 8.99 24.93
CA ILE A 293 -4.80 9.73 24.18
C ILE A 293 -3.94 8.74 23.40
N ALA A 294 -3.57 9.11 22.17
CA ALA A 294 -2.66 8.31 21.35
C ALA A 294 -1.66 9.22 20.63
N PHE A 295 -0.46 8.73 20.50
CA PHE A 295 0.63 9.40 19.80
C PHE A 295 1.32 8.43 18.89
N ASP A 296 1.32 8.73 17.59
CA ASP A 296 1.91 7.91 16.56
C ASP A 296 3.02 8.70 15.85
N VAL A 297 4.18 8.05 15.67
CA VAL A 297 5.30 8.58 14.90
C VAL A 297 5.67 7.59 13.82
N ARG A 298 5.91 8.10 12.61
CA ARG A 298 6.46 7.34 11.49
C ARG A 298 7.64 8.10 10.91
N ALA A 299 8.76 7.44 10.76
CA ALA A 299 9.95 7.97 10.10
C ALA A 299 10.36 7.02 8.97
N ASN A 300 10.79 7.61 7.86
CA ASN A 300 11.35 6.92 6.71
C ASN A 300 12.61 7.65 6.30
N GLN A 301 13.69 6.92 6.08
CA GLN A 301 14.94 7.45 5.57
C GLN A 301 15.41 6.55 4.44
N GLN A 302 15.71 7.15 3.30
CA GLN A 302 16.29 6.48 2.15
C GLN A 302 17.63 7.12 1.82
N LEU A 303 18.64 6.30 1.68
CA LEU A 303 20.00 6.69 1.30
C LEU A 303 20.29 6.05 -0.05
N ASN A 304 20.48 6.87 -1.08
CA ASN A 304 20.79 6.43 -2.43
C ASN A 304 22.27 6.66 -2.73
N TYR A 305 22.95 5.60 -3.12
CA TYR A 305 24.33 5.60 -3.56
C TYR A 305 24.35 5.23 -5.04
N LYS A 306 24.37 6.24 -5.90
CA LYS A 306 24.29 6.08 -7.35
C LYS A 306 25.67 6.12 -7.97
N VAL A 307 25.91 5.22 -8.91
CA VAL A 307 27.10 5.16 -9.73
C VAL A 307 26.71 5.29 -11.19
N ASP A 308 27.54 5.95 -11.97
CA ASP A 308 27.31 6.17 -13.39
C ASP A 308 28.54 5.74 -14.18
N ASP A 309 28.75 4.42 -14.31
CA ASP A 309 29.90 3.85 -14.98
C ASP A 309 29.92 4.11 -16.49
N SER A 310 31.12 4.13 -17.04
CA SER A 310 31.35 4.17 -18.50
C SER A 310 30.74 2.96 -19.19
N THR A 311 30.34 3.15 -20.45
CA THR A 311 29.93 2.07 -21.34
C THR A 311 30.87 1.94 -22.52
N TRP A 312 30.95 0.74 -23.04
CA TRP A 312 31.94 0.36 -24.04
C TRP A 312 31.30 -0.37 -25.20
N LYS A 313 31.95 -0.31 -26.37
CA LYS A 313 31.60 -1.09 -27.57
C LYS A 313 32.85 -1.62 -28.25
N PRO A 314 32.77 -2.67 -29.11
CA PRO A 314 33.92 -3.13 -29.90
C PRO A 314 34.45 -2.04 -30.81
N ALA A 315 35.79 -1.91 -30.89
CA ALA A 315 36.47 -0.87 -31.65
C ALA A 315 36.52 -1.15 -33.17
N GLY A 316 36.32 -2.40 -33.58
CA GLY A 316 36.35 -2.83 -34.98
C GLY A 316 35.20 -2.25 -35.81
N ARG A 317 35.30 -2.44 -37.10
CA ARG A 317 34.24 -2.04 -38.07
C ARG A 317 33.35 -3.20 -38.47
N LYS A 318 32.20 -2.84 -39.03
CA LYS A 318 31.28 -3.79 -39.68
C LYS A 318 31.27 -3.58 -41.20
N ASN A 319 31.13 -4.65 -41.95
CA ASN A 319 30.74 -4.62 -43.35
C ASN A 319 29.23 -4.97 -43.41
N GLY A 320 28.38 -3.94 -43.63
CA GLY A 320 26.97 -4.08 -43.33
C GLY A 320 26.74 -4.24 -41.83
N ASP A 321 26.22 -5.37 -41.41
CA ASP A 321 26.00 -5.75 -39.99
C ASP A 321 27.03 -6.77 -39.45
N VAL A 322 27.91 -7.31 -40.33
CA VAL A 322 28.91 -8.36 -40.02
C VAL A 322 30.21 -7.73 -39.55
N TRP A 323 30.75 -8.20 -38.43
CA TRP A 323 32.03 -7.76 -37.89
C TRP A 323 33.20 -8.21 -38.77
N VAL A 324 34.17 -7.35 -38.96
CA VAL A 324 35.40 -7.60 -39.75
C VAL A 324 36.60 -7.47 -38.85
N ASP A 325 37.47 -8.49 -38.90
CA ASP A 325 38.80 -8.42 -38.27
C ASP A 325 39.79 -7.65 -39.15
N ASP A 326 39.85 -6.35 -38.92
CA ASP A 326 40.69 -5.41 -39.67
C ASP A 326 41.96 -4.98 -38.91
N GLY A 327 42.32 -5.74 -37.85
CA GLY A 327 43.46 -5.43 -36.98
C GLY A 327 43.11 -4.43 -35.85
N ASN A 328 41.88 -3.87 -35.83
CA ASN A 328 41.43 -2.97 -34.77
C ASN A 328 40.45 -3.66 -33.82
N LEU A 329 39.97 -4.85 -34.18
CA LEU A 329 38.97 -5.57 -33.41
C LEU A 329 39.56 -6.43 -32.30
N PHE A 330 40.76 -6.95 -32.52
CA PHE A 330 41.50 -7.79 -31.55
C PHE A 330 42.96 -7.34 -31.42
N ASP A 331 43.50 -7.36 -30.21
CA ASP A 331 44.91 -7.12 -29.92
C ASP A 331 45.78 -8.34 -30.37
N GLU A 332 47.10 -8.19 -30.20
CA GLU A 332 48.04 -9.26 -30.55
C GLU A 332 47.86 -10.53 -29.70
N ALA A 333 47.33 -10.40 -28.49
CA ALA A 333 47.01 -11.50 -27.59
C ALA A 333 45.63 -12.15 -27.90
N GLY A 334 44.84 -11.58 -28.82
CA GLY A 334 43.54 -12.07 -29.21
C GLY A 334 42.39 -11.56 -28.33
N ASN A 335 42.60 -10.57 -27.47
CA ASN A 335 41.55 -9.95 -26.69
C ASN A 335 40.77 -8.94 -27.54
N LEU A 336 39.47 -8.82 -27.26
CA LEU A 336 38.62 -7.83 -27.93
C LEU A 336 39.02 -6.42 -27.53
N ILE A 337 39.32 -5.56 -28.52
CA ILE A 337 39.60 -4.15 -28.31
C ILE A 337 38.26 -3.41 -28.16
N LEU A 338 38.11 -2.70 -27.05
CA LEU A 338 36.94 -1.91 -26.74
C LEU A 338 37.26 -0.43 -26.81
N GLN A 339 36.30 0.35 -27.32
CA GLN A 339 36.34 1.81 -27.24
C GLN A 339 35.23 2.32 -26.31
N GLU A 340 35.57 3.36 -25.55
CA GLU A 340 34.60 4.02 -24.68
C GLU A 340 33.51 4.70 -25.51
N GLU A 341 32.26 4.31 -25.28
CA GLU A 341 31.08 4.90 -25.97
C GLU A 341 30.47 6.03 -25.13
N TYR A 342 30.46 5.83 -23.84
CA TYR A 342 30.05 6.84 -22.86
C TYR A 342 31.06 6.89 -21.72
N LYS A 343 31.57 8.07 -21.43
CA LYS A 343 32.43 8.32 -20.29
C LYS A 343 31.57 8.66 -19.07
N GLY A 344 31.47 7.71 -18.21
CA GLY A 344 30.74 7.84 -16.94
C GLY A 344 31.59 8.44 -15.83
N ASN A 345 31.06 8.46 -14.65
CA ASN A 345 31.74 8.83 -13.41
C ASN A 345 31.56 7.72 -12.38
N SER A 346 32.59 6.97 -12.09
CA SER A 346 32.56 5.90 -11.08
C SER A 346 32.52 6.43 -9.64
N THR A 347 32.60 7.76 -9.44
CA THR A 347 32.42 8.37 -8.13
C THR A 347 30.97 8.21 -7.68
N VAL A 348 30.78 7.68 -6.46
CA VAL A 348 29.46 7.50 -5.87
C VAL A 348 28.80 8.85 -5.64
N ASN A 349 27.64 9.08 -6.25
CA ASN A 349 26.78 10.20 -5.95
C ASN A 349 25.82 9.81 -4.82
N PHE A 350 25.73 10.66 -3.79
CA PHE A 350 24.93 10.41 -2.61
C PHE A 350 23.71 11.33 -2.57
N GLU A 351 22.54 10.72 -2.50
CA GLU A 351 21.26 11.41 -2.29
C GLU A 351 20.57 10.85 -1.06
N ARG A 352 19.88 11.70 -0.33
CA ARG A 352 19.16 11.33 0.88
C ARG A 352 17.76 11.90 0.86
N ASP A 353 16.78 11.03 1.08
CA ASP A 353 15.40 11.40 1.37
C ASP A 353 15.05 11.08 2.83
N LYS A 354 14.30 11.96 3.48
CA LYS A 354 13.82 11.79 4.85
C LYS A 354 12.37 12.22 4.93
N GLN A 355 11.57 11.39 5.56
CA GLN A 355 10.16 11.66 5.77
C GLN A 355 9.79 11.35 7.21
N VAL A 356 9.16 12.31 7.89
CA VAL A 356 8.70 12.17 9.27
C VAL A 356 7.26 12.63 9.38
N TYR A 357 6.43 11.78 9.96
CA TYR A 357 5.02 12.04 10.21
C TYR A 357 4.71 11.80 11.67
N ARG A 358 3.83 12.64 12.24
CA ARG A 358 3.31 12.43 13.59
C ARG A 358 1.81 12.65 13.64
N THR A 359 1.13 11.88 14.48
CA THR A 359 -0.28 12.04 14.75
C THR A 359 -0.50 12.10 16.25
N PHE A 360 -1.18 13.12 16.72
CA PHE A 360 -1.78 13.16 18.04
C PHE A 360 -3.28 12.92 17.91
N TYR A 361 -3.82 12.06 18.75
CA TYR A 361 -5.25 11.74 18.82
C TYR A 361 -5.70 11.77 20.28
N ALA A 362 -6.83 12.40 20.52
CA ALA A 362 -7.49 12.37 21.81
C ALA A 362 -8.99 12.10 21.63
N GLU A 363 -9.56 11.34 22.54
CA GLU A 363 -11.00 11.14 22.62
C GLU A 363 -11.49 11.12 24.06
N ALA A 364 -12.75 11.51 24.24
CA ALA A 364 -13.49 11.35 25.47
C ALA A 364 -14.90 10.84 25.14
N ALA A 365 -15.37 9.85 25.87
CA ALA A 365 -16.69 9.28 25.62
C ALA A 365 -17.46 9.03 26.91
N LEU A 366 -18.77 9.19 26.81
CA LEU A 366 -19.74 8.76 27.80
C LEU A 366 -20.58 7.64 27.17
N ASN A 367 -20.57 6.48 27.80
CA ASN A 367 -21.37 5.32 27.40
C ASN A 367 -22.46 5.07 28.42
N TYR A 368 -23.60 4.62 27.96
CA TYR A 368 -24.70 4.13 28.77
C TYR A 368 -25.15 2.76 28.26
N LYS A 369 -25.35 1.81 29.16
CA LYS A 369 -25.93 0.51 28.81
C LYS A 369 -26.74 -0.04 29.97
N ARG A 370 -28.04 -0.33 29.73
CA ARG A 370 -28.92 -0.88 30.76
C ARG A 370 -30.02 -1.75 30.17
N LEU A 371 -30.30 -2.85 30.85
CA LEU A 371 -31.39 -3.75 30.57
C LEU A 371 -32.54 -3.45 31.55
N PHE A 372 -33.69 -3.04 31.02
CA PHE A 372 -34.89 -2.76 31.80
C PHE A 372 -35.89 -3.90 31.64
N GLY A 373 -36.50 -4.32 32.75
CA GLY A 373 -37.52 -5.37 32.76
C GLY A 373 -37.08 -6.71 32.16
N GLY A 374 -35.76 -6.92 32.00
CA GLY A 374 -35.22 -8.14 31.40
C GLY A 374 -35.36 -8.26 29.88
N VAL A 375 -36.05 -7.32 29.21
CA VAL A 375 -36.41 -7.39 27.78
C VAL A 375 -36.07 -6.14 26.99
N HIS A 376 -35.91 -4.98 27.63
CA HIS A 376 -35.62 -3.72 26.96
C HIS A 376 -34.15 -3.37 27.14
N ASN A 377 -33.33 -3.56 26.14
CA ASN A 377 -31.93 -3.19 26.17
C ASN A 377 -31.74 -1.81 25.53
N VAL A 378 -31.25 -0.85 26.31
CA VAL A 378 -30.98 0.52 25.85
C VAL A 378 -29.49 0.77 25.97
N SER A 379 -28.86 1.25 24.89
CA SER A 379 -27.51 1.78 25.00
C SER A 379 -27.35 3.13 24.29
N GLY A 380 -26.40 3.90 24.77
CA GLY A 380 -26.07 5.21 24.23
C GLY A 380 -24.56 5.45 24.27
N LEU A 381 -24.08 6.24 23.33
CA LEU A 381 -22.70 6.71 23.25
C LEU A 381 -22.72 8.19 22.88
N LEU A 382 -21.96 8.98 23.60
CA LEU A 382 -21.56 10.32 23.20
C LEU A 382 -20.05 10.35 23.16
N LEU A 383 -19.47 10.60 22.00
CA LEU A 383 -18.04 10.55 21.74
C LEU A 383 -17.56 11.86 21.16
N PHE A 384 -16.62 12.49 21.82
CA PHE A 384 -15.82 13.59 21.27
C PHE A 384 -14.44 13.06 20.90
N ASN A 385 -13.93 13.41 19.72
CA ASN A 385 -12.56 13.14 19.34
C ASN A 385 -11.91 14.28 18.57
N MET A 386 -10.59 14.34 18.65
CA MET A 386 -9.77 15.27 17.89
C MET A 386 -8.50 14.60 17.38
N ARG A 387 -8.03 15.04 16.21
CA ARG A 387 -6.81 14.57 15.57
C ARG A 387 -5.99 15.75 15.05
N ASP A 388 -4.69 15.72 15.34
CA ASP A 388 -3.66 16.61 14.76
C ASP A 388 -2.65 15.71 14.06
N TYR A 389 -2.63 15.75 12.72
CA TYR A 389 -1.63 15.06 11.90
C TYR A 389 -0.69 16.07 11.29
N ARG A 390 0.60 15.81 11.36
CA ARG A 390 1.65 16.67 10.80
C ARG A 390 2.57 15.89 9.90
N ASP A 391 2.78 16.44 8.72
CA ASP A 391 3.84 16.07 7.81
C ASP A 391 5.01 17.05 8.01
N ALA A 392 6.13 16.54 8.54
CA ALA A 392 7.32 17.36 8.77
C ALA A 392 8.13 17.61 7.48
N ASN A 393 7.70 17.04 6.35
CA ASN A 393 8.40 17.10 5.06
C ASN A 393 7.72 18.04 4.07
N GLY A 394 6.72 18.80 4.52
CA GLY A 394 6.00 19.72 3.66
C GLY A 394 6.98 20.63 2.90
N ASP A 395 6.94 20.54 1.58
CA ASP A 395 7.78 21.30 0.64
C ASP A 395 7.40 22.78 0.51
N ASN A 396 6.25 23.15 1.09
CA ASN A 396 5.75 24.52 1.13
C ASN A 396 5.01 24.79 2.44
N LEU A 397 4.72 26.07 2.70
CA LEU A 397 4.03 26.51 3.93
C LEU A 397 2.69 25.77 4.14
N ILE A 398 1.89 25.61 3.08
CA ILE A 398 0.56 24.98 3.16
C ILE A 398 0.67 23.53 3.58
N ASN A 399 1.60 22.77 2.99
CA ASN A 399 1.82 21.36 3.29
C ASN A 399 2.47 21.13 4.65
N SER A 400 3.20 22.13 5.18
CA SER A 400 3.82 22.06 6.52
C SER A 400 2.83 22.30 7.67
N LEU A 401 1.64 22.87 7.39
CA LEU A 401 0.62 23.11 8.41
C LEU A 401 -0.02 21.78 8.86
N PRO A 402 -0.43 21.65 10.13
CA PRO A 402 -1.08 20.44 10.63
C PRO A 402 -2.43 20.20 9.94
N TYR A 403 -2.83 18.94 9.82
CA TYR A 403 -4.18 18.52 9.40
C TYR A 403 -5.00 18.25 10.64
N LYS A 404 -5.92 19.15 10.97
CA LYS A 404 -6.75 19.06 12.16
C LYS A 404 -8.19 18.68 11.83
N GLN A 405 -8.69 17.76 12.59
CA GLN A 405 -10.07 17.28 12.52
C GLN A 405 -10.61 17.12 13.94
N MET A 406 -11.90 17.38 14.14
CA MET A 406 -12.60 17.08 15.39
C MET A 406 -14.00 16.60 15.08
N SER A 407 -14.54 15.75 15.94
CA SER A 407 -15.92 15.31 15.82
C SER A 407 -16.60 15.09 17.16
N LEU A 408 -17.89 15.33 17.17
CA LEU A 408 -18.81 14.90 18.20
C LEU A 408 -19.79 13.92 17.58
N SER A 409 -19.78 12.68 18.06
CA SER A 409 -20.65 11.62 17.54
C SER A 409 -21.57 11.11 18.64
N SER A 410 -22.80 10.85 18.32
CA SER A 410 -23.75 10.21 19.23
C SER A 410 -24.37 8.98 18.58
N ARG A 411 -24.61 7.96 19.39
CA ARG A 411 -25.31 6.73 19.01
C ARG A 411 -26.32 6.38 20.09
N VAL A 412 -27.51 5.98 19.69
CA VAL A 412 -28.52 5.42 20.58
C VAL A 412 -29.00 4.11 19.96
N THR A 413 -28.98 3.03 20.72
CA THR A 413 -29.51 1.74 20.30
C THR A 413 -30.57 1.26 21.27
N TYR A 414 -31.61 0.63 20.74
CA TYR A 414 -32.65 -0.01 21.50
C TYR A 414 -32.91 -1.39 20.91
N SER A 415 -33.02 -2.39 21.77
CA SER A 415 -33.54 -3.70 21.36
C SER A 415 -34.61 -4.20 22.33
N TYR A 416 -35.60 -4.90 21.76
CA TYR A 416 -36.68 -5.53 22.51
C TYR A 416 -36.57 -7.05 22.40
N ASN A 417 -36.30 -7.68 23.53
CA ASN A 417 -36.23 -9.14 23.71
C ASN A 417 -35.38 -9.85 22.64
N ASP A 418 -34.28 -9.20 22.21
CA ASP A 418 -33.37 -9.65 21.13
C ASP A 418 -34.06 -10.02 19.80
N ARG A 419 -35.24 -9.41 19.53
CA ARG A 419 -36.02 -9.59 18.30
C ARG A 419 -36.00 -8.39 17.40
N TYR A 420 -36.25 -7.21 17.94
CA TYR A 420 -36.31 -5.95 17.19
C TYR A 420 -35.18 -5.04 17.65
N PHE A 421 -34.48 -4.45 16.68
CA PHE A 421 -33.37 -3.58 16.91
C PHE A 421 -33.55 -2.27 16.16
N ILE A 422 -33.27 -1.16 16.81
CA ILE A 422 -33.29 0.18 16.21
C ILE A 422 -32.02 0.89 16.67
N GLU A 423 -31.33 1.53 15.74
CA GLU A 423 -30.16 2.33 16.00
C GLU A 423 -30.26 3.68 15.29
N GLY A 424 -29.94 4.76 16.00
CA GLY A 424 -29.81 6.10 15.45
C GLY A 424 -28.41 6.64 15.76
N ASN A 425 -27.77 7.24 14.77
CA ASN A 425 -26.45 7.84 14.87
C ASN A 425 -26.48 9.26 14.31
N VAL A 426 -25.71 10.16 14.91
CA VAL A 426 -25.44 11.50 14.37
C VAL A 426 -23.99 11.82 14.58
N GLY A 427 -23.28 12.14 13.50
CA GLY A 427 -21.91 12.68 13.51
C GLY A 427 -21.93 14.17 13.20
N TYR A 428 -21.29 14.99 14.04
CA TYR A 428 -21.01 16.40 13.80
C TYR A 428 -19.51 16.58 13.72
N THR A 429 -18.98 16.74 12.50
CA THR A 429 -17.54 16.68 12.24
C THR A 429 -17.05 17.94 11.58
N GLY A 430 -15.90 18.44 12.05
CA GLY A 430 -15.20 19.62 11.53
C GLY A 430 -13.84 19.27 10.92
N SER A 431 -13.50 19.94 9.81
CA SER A 431 -12.21 19.86 9.12
C SER A 431 -11.68 21.22 8.75
N GLU A 432 -10.38 21.44 8.89
CA GLU A 432 -9.70 22.67 8.47
C GLU A 432 -9.58 22.84 6.95
N ASN A 433 -9.84 21.79 6.17
CA ASN A 433 -9.82 21.88 4.71
C ASN A 433 -10.88 22.83 4.14
N PHE A 434 -11.87 23.22 4.96
CA PHE A 434 -12.96 24.12 4.55
C PHE A 434 -12.83 25.51 5.19
N SER A 435 -13.36 26.52 4.49
CA SER A 435 -13.38 27.90 4.95
C SER A 435 -14.16 28.07 6.26
N PRO A 436 -13.84 29.06 7.08
CA PRO A 436 -14.64 29.44 8.24
C PRO A 436 -16.14 29.55 7.88
N GLY A 437 -17.01 28.99 8.71
CA GLY A 437 -18.45 28.88 8.44
C GLY A 437 -18.90 27.63 7.66
N HIS A 438 -17.99 26.91 6.99
CA HIS A 438 -18.29 25.67 6.25
C HIS A 438 -17.51 24.46 6.77
N ARG A 439 -16.78 24.62 7.88
CA ARG A 439 -15.91 23.59 8.45
C ARG A 439 -16.65 22.39 8.99
N PHE A 440 -17.88 22.57 9.45
CA PHE A 440 -18.64 21.52 10.12
C PHE A 440 -19.74 20.96 9.24
N GLY A 441 -19.86 19.61 9.23
CA GLY A 441 -20.93 18.86 8.59
C GLY A 441 -21.68 17.97 9.57
N VAL A 442 -22.97 17.73 9.31
CA VAL A 442 -23.84 16.85 10.10
C VAL A 442 -24.17 15.61 9.25
N PHE A 443 -23.95 14.44 9.82
CA PHE A 443 -24.07 13.16 9.13
C PHE A 443 -24.93 12.19 9.94
N PRO A 444 -26.26 12.15 9.71
CA PRO A 444 -27.17 11.23 10.36
C PRO A 444 -27.14 9.85 9.70
N ALA A 445 -27.31 8.79 10.51
CA ALA A 445 -27.50 7.43 10.03
C ALA A 445 -28.46 6.68 10.95
N MET A 446 -29.17 5.70 10.39
CA MET A 446 -30.07 4.83 11.13
C MET A 446 -29.90 3.38 10.67
N ALA A 447 -30.21 2.44 11.55
CA ALA A 447 -30.31 1.03 11.21
C ALA A 447 -31.48 0.39 11.96
N VAL A 448 -32.05 -0.62 11.32
CA VAL A 448 -33.10 -1.46 11.91
C VAL A 448 -32.77 -2.92 11.69
N GLY A 449 -33.17 -3.77 12.62
CA GLY A 449 -32.96 -5.21 12.55
C GLY A 449 -34.13 -5.97 13.13
N TRP A 450 -34.41 -7.13 12.53
CA TRP A 450 -35.39 -8.08 13.01
C TRP A 450 -34.83 -9.49 12.99
N VAL A 451 -35.04 -10.22 14.08
CA VAL A 451 -34.60 -11.61 14.26
C VAL A 451 -35.82 -12.52 14.35
N PRO A 452 -36.40 -12.96 13.20
CA PRO A 452 -37.54 -13.87 13.18
C PRO A 452 -37.32 -15.15 13.96
N SER A 453 -36.07 -15.66 13.99
CA SER A 453 -35.73 -16.88 14.72
C SER A 453 -35.92 -16.80 16.24
N ASN A 454 -36.06 -15.58 16.80
CA ASN A 454 -36.37 -15.38 18.21
C ASN A 454 -37.86 -15.25 18.49
N GLU A 455 -38.73 -15.35 17.45
CA GLU A 455 -40.17 -15.29 17.60
C GLU A 455 -40.76 -16.65 17.98
N LYS A 456 -41.87 -16.63 18.70
CA LYS A 456 -42.55 -17.86 19.15
C LYS A 456 -42.98 -18.79 18.01
N PHE A 457 -43.36 -18.22 16.86
CA PHE A 457 -43.79 -19.00 15.69
C PHE A 457 -42.65 -19.75 15.01
N TRP A 458 -41.37 -19.39 15.30
CA TRP A 458 -40.21 -19.99 14.68
C TRP A 458 -39.88 -21.40 15.17
N ALA A 459 -40.47 -21.83 16.29
CA ALA A 459 -40.18 -23.12 16.92
C ALA A 459 -40.31 -24.33 15.96
N SER A 460 -41.22 -24.27 14.99
CA SER A 460 -41.40 -25.31 13.96
C SER A 460 -40.35 -25.26 12.85
N VAL A 461 -39.70 -24.13 12.63
CA VAL A 461 -38.69 -23.90 11.60
C VAL A 461 -37.29 -24.07 12.15
N ALA A 462 -37.10 -23.86 13.46
CA ALA A 462 -35.81 -23.90 14.15
C ALA A 462 -34.96 -25.17 13.89
N PRO A 463 -35.52 -26.38 13.73
CA PRO A 463 -34.71 -27.56 13.40
C PRO A 463 -34.02 -27.50 12.03
N TYR A 464 -34.53 -26.70 11.09
CA TYR A 464 -33.96 -26.55 9.75
C TYR A 464 -33.13 -25.24 9.61
N ILE A 465 -33.70 -24.14 10.12
CA ILE A 465 -33.07 -22.81 10.11
C ILE A 465 -32.94 -22.35 11.55
N SER A 466 -31.74 -22.53 12.10
CA SER A 466 -31.43 -22.23 13.51
C SER A 466 -31.37 -20.74 13.81
N PHE A 467 -31.05 -19.91 12.83
CA PHE A 467 -31.00 -18.47 12.97
C PHE A 467 -31.40 -17.77 11.68
N LEU A 468 -32.21 -16.70 11.79
CA LEU A 468 -32.55 -15.79 10.70
C LEU A 468 -32.57 -14.36 11.23
N LYS A 469 -31.89 -13.43 10.53
CA LYS A 469 -31.93 -12.01 10.83
C LYS A 469 -31.95 -11.20 9.55
N PHE A 470 -32.80 -10.18 9.55
CA PHE A 470 -32.83 -9.13 8.54
C PHE A 470 -32.28 -7.85 9.14
N ARG A 471 -31.49 -7.10 8.38
CA ARG A 471 -30.99 -5.79 8.76
C ARG A 471 -31.05 -4.83 7.60
N TYR A 472 -31.33 -3.57 7.89
CA TYR A 472 -31.26 -2.49 6.93
C TYR A 472 -30.63 -1.28 7.57
N SER A 473 -29.68 -0.66 6.87
CA SER A 473 -29.07 0.61 7.27
C SER A 473 -29.20 1.66 6.17
N HIS A 474 -29.35 2.91 6.60
CA HIS A 474 -29.45 4.08 5.74
C HIS A 474 -28.76 5.25 6.42
N GLY A 475 -27.83 5.90 5.77
CA GLY A 475 -27.15 7.02 6.40
C GLY A 475 -26.21 7.81 5.50
N LEU A 476 -25.92 9.00 5.96
CA LEU A 476 -24.96 9.91 5.34
C LEU A 476 -23.61 9.81 6.04
N VAL A 477 -22.55 9.81 5.25
CA VAL A 477 -21.17 9.97 5.72
C VAL A 477 -20.54 11.13 4.96
N GLY A 478 -19.71 11.92 5.63
CA GLY A 478 -18.97 13.01 5.02
C GLY A 478 -17.54 12.63 4.66
N SER A 479 -17.00 13.24 3.62
CA SER A 479 -15.56 13.22 3.33
C SER A 479 -15.05 14.63 3.13
N ASP A 480 -13.91 14.95 3.76
CA ASP A 480 -13.22 16.23 3.64
C ASP A 480 -12.05 16.18 2.63
N SER A 481 -11.97 15.10 1.85
CA SER A 481 -10.94 14.95 0.83
C SER A 481 -11.14 15.93 -0.33
N LEU A 482 -10.11 16.70 -0.61
CA LEU A 482 -10.01 17.59 -1.75
C LEU A 482 -8.95 17.11 -2.77
N GLY A 483 -8.71 15.79 -2.83
CA GLY A 483 -7.58 15.21 -3.56
C GLY A 483 -6.26 15.64 -2.93
N ASP A 484 -5.30 16.05 -3.73
CA ASP A 484 -4.00 16.56 -3.27
C ASP A 484 -4.04 18.04 -2.86
N THR A 485 -5.23 18.67 -2.91
CA THR A 485 -5.41 20.09 -2.60
C THR A 485 -5.67 20.27 -1.10
N ARG A 486 -4.96 21.19 -0.47
CA ARG A 486 -5.27 21.73 0.87
C ARG A 486 -5.88 23.11 0.74
N PHE A 487 -6.72 23.46 1.72
CA PHE A 487 -7.37 24.79 1.79
C PHE A 487 -7.91 25.19 0.41
N GLY A 488 -8.82 24.36 -0.13
CA GLY A 488 -9.38 24.56 -1.47
C GLY A 488 -10.06 25.91 -1.69
N PHE A 489 -10.32 26.66 -0.61
CA PHE A 489 -10.89 28.00 -0.65
C PHE A 489 -9.86 29.12 -0.85
N GLU A 490 -8.57 28.84 -0.69
CA GLU A 490 -7.48 29.80 -0.89
C GLU A 490 -7.04 29.85 -2.34
N THR A 491 -6.90 31.06 -2.90
CA THR A 491 -6.23 31.27 -4.19
C THR A 491 -4.73 31.35 -3.96
N GLU A 492 -3.98 30.51 -4.66
CA GLU A 492 -2.53 30.49 -4.58
C GLU A 492 -1.91 31.27 -5.75
N ILE A 493 -1.15 32.29 -5.42
CA ILE A 493 -0.47 33.17 -6.38
C ILE A 493 1.03 32.86 -6.32
N THR A 494 1.65 32.71 -7.47
CA THR A 494 3.10 32.48 -7.61
C THR A 494 3.76 33.61 -8.36
N SER A 495 5.01 33.92 -8.01
CA SER A 495 5.86 34.86 -8.74
C SER A 495 6.69 34.20 -9.84
N LYS A 496 6.62 32.86 -10.04
CA LYS A 496 7.48 32.14 -10.99
C LYS A 496 6.83 31.80 -12.32
N ASN A 497 5.50 31.70 -12.40
CA ASN A 497 4.75 31.26 -13.58
C ASN A 497 3.91 32.38 -14.22
N GLY A 498 4.33 33.63 -14.05
CA GLY A 498 3.66 34.73 -14.72
C GLY A 498 4.17 34.93 -16.15
N TYR A 499 3.48 35.76 -16.90
CA TYR A 499 3.90 36.19 -18.22
C TYR A 499 5.34 36.73 -18.15
N SER A 500 6.27 35.99 -18.72
CA SER A 500 7.63 36.45 -18.99
C SER A 500 7.66 36.91 -20.45
N ASN A 501 7.83 38.19 -20.64
CA ASN A 501 8.21 38.70 -21.97
C ASN A 501 9.70 39.11 -21.91
N SER A 502 10.28 39.39 -23.07
CA SER A 502 11.70 39.77 -23.19
C SER A 502 12.09 41.03 -22.38
N TRP A 503 11.15 41.71 -21.75
CA TRP A 503 11.31 42.96 -20.98
C TRP A 503 11.19 42.79 -19.47
N ALA A 504 10.56 41.72 -19.01
CA ALA A 504 10.38 41.46 -17.60
C ALA A 504 10.62 39.99 -17.29
N GLN A 505 11.63 39.72 -16.48
CA GLN A 505 11.82 38.41 -15.87
C GLN A 505 10.97 38.34 -14.61
N GLY A 506 10.01 37.44 -14.60
CA GLY A 506 9.13 37.18 -13.48
C GLY A 506 7.80 37.93 -13.59
N GLY A 507 6.76 37.19 -13.64
CA GLY A 507 5.39 37.66 -13.57
C GLY A 507 4.66 37.04 -12.38
N ILE A 508 3.44 37.47 -12.16
CA ILE A 508 2.51 36.89 -11.19
C ILE A 508 1.62 35.90 -11.93
N GLY A 509 1.60 34.67 -11.46
CA GLY A 509 0.72 33.61 -11.98
C GLY A 509 -0.20 33.07 -10.89
N ILE A 510 -1.24 32.37 -11.28
CA ILE A 510 -2.15 31.67 -10.38
C ILE A 510 -1.85 30.17 -10.49
N ASN A 511 -1.43 29.56 -9.38
CA ASN A 511 -1.23 28.11 -9.28
C ASN A 511 -2.53 27.38 -8.98
N LYS A 512 -3.43 28.00 -8.23
CA LYS A 512 -4.70 27.43 -7.82
C LYS A 512 -5.74 28.53 -7.64
N TYR A 513 -6.91 28.35 -8.24
CA TYR A 513 -8.06 29.20 -7.95
C TYR A 513 -8.76 28.71 -6.68
N GLY A 514 -8.98 29.61 -5.74
CA GLY A 514 -9.79 29.34 -4.56
C GLY A 514 -11.24 29.05 -4.93
N TYR A 515 -11.78 27.99 -4.37
CA TYR A 515 -13.17 27.61 -4.51
C TYR A 515 -13.76 27.31 -3.13
N GLN A 516 -14.97 27.76 -2.87
CA GLN A 516 -15.67 27.46 -1.62
C GLN A 516 -16.00 25.95 -1.55
N ALA A 517 -14.97 25.15 -1.27
CA ALA A 517 -15.10 23.70 -1.16
C ALA A 517 -16.08 23.34 -0.05
N ARG A 518 -16.86 22.29 -0.30
CA ARG A 518 -17.89 21.75 0.61
C ARG A 518 -17.64 20.28 0.86
N TRP A 519 -18.25 19.76 1.89
CA TRP A 519 -18.27 18.35 2.21
C TRP A 519 -18.75 17.52 1.01
N CYS A 520 -17.97 16.50 0.62
CA CYS A 520 -18.47 15.41 -0.18
C CYS A 520 -19.40 14.57 0.69
N THR A 521 -20.62 14.31 0.23
CA THR A 521 -21.63 13.53 0.94
C THR A 521 -21.77 12.16 0.31
N ILE A 522 -21.79 11.13 1.15
CA ILE A 522 -21.87 9.73 0.74
C ILE A 522 -23.13 9.14 1.40
N LEU A 523 -24.17 8.90 0.59
CA LEU A 523 -25.36 8.19 1.03
C LEU A 523 -25.12 6.70 0.87
N LYS A 524 -25.16 5.96 1.97
CA LYS A 524 -25.03 4.51 1.99
C LYS A 524 -26.32 3.85 2.41
N GLN A 525 -26.68 2.79 1.71
CA GLN A 525 -27.82 1.92 1.98
C GLN A 525 -27.34 0.49 1.93
N ASP A 526 -27.71 -0.31 2.91
CA ASP A 526 -27.32 -1.71 3.01
C ASP A 526 -28.49 -2.54 3.53
N LEU A 527 -28.82 -3.62 2.83
CA LEU A 527 -29.82 -4.62 3.21
C LEU A 527 -29.11 -5.96 3.39
N GLY A 528 -29.07 -6.46 4.63
CA GLY A 528 -28.39 -7.70 4.99
C GLY A 528 -29.35 -8.77 5.46
N ILE A 529 -29.02 -10.01 5.10
CA ILE A 529 -29.71 -11.23 5.56
C ILE A 529 -28.66 -12.18 6.12
N GLU A 530 -28.87 -12.65 7.34
CA GLU A 530 -28.02 -13.63 8.00
C GLU A 530 -28.87 -14.88 8.27
N ILE A 531 -28.42 -16.06 7.77
CA ILE A 531 -29.16 -17.33 7.89
C ILE A 531 -28.18 -18.42 8.35
N ASN A 532 -28.53 -19.14 9.42
CA ASN A 532 -27.79 -20.32 9.84
C ASN A 532 -28.66 -21.57 9.75
N PHE A 533 -28.06 -22.64 9.31
CA PHE A 533 -28.66 -23.97 9.18
C PHE A 533 -27.90 -24.97 10.08
N LEU A 534 -28.46 -26.18 10.24
CA LEU A 534 -27.84 -27.33 10.89
C LEU A 534 -27.28 -26.99 12.28
N ASN A 535 -28.09 -26.35 13.13
CA ASN A 535 -27.69 -25.93 14.48
C ASN A 535 -26.48 -24.98 14.50
N ASN A 536 -26.39 -24.07 13.52
CA ASN A 536 -25.32 -23.10 13.29
C ASN A 536 -24.01 -23.67 12.68
N ASP A 537 -23.99 -24.93 12.23
CA ASP A 537 -22.83 -25.48 11.52
C ASP A 537 -22.61 -24.78 10.19
N LEU A 538 -23.68 -24.29 9.59
CA LEU A 538 -23.66 -23.66 8.28
C LEU A 538 -24.24 -22.26 8.37
N ALA A 539 -23.43 -21.24 8.08
CA ALA A 539 -23.83 -19.84 8.11
C ALA A 539 -23.70 -19.20 6.73
N PHE A 540 -24.73 -18.43 6.35
CA PHE A 540 -24.76 -17.57 5.18
C PHE A 540 -25.00 -16.13 5.60
N VAL A 541 -24.25 -15.20 5.02
CA VAL A 541 -24.52 -13.77 5.11
C VAL A 541 -24.59 -13.24 3.68
N PHE A 542 -25.65 -12.52 3.39
CA PHE A 542 -25.89 -11.90 2.09
C PHE A 542 -26.23 -10.43 2.28
N ASP A 543 -25.53 -9.55 1.56
CA ASP A 543 -25.69 -8.11 1.61
C ASP A 543 -25.94 -7.53 0.22
N LEU A 544 -26.91 -6.62 0.13
CA LEU A 544 -27.16 -5.76 -1.02
C LEU A 544 -26.86 -4.33 -0.62
N PHE A 545 -25.91 -3.68 -1.30
CA PHE A 545 -25.55 -2.32 -0.98
C PHE A 545 -25.68 -1.37 -2.17
N LYS A 546 -25.98 -0.12 -1.82
CA LYS A 546 -25.94 1.02 -2.73
C LYS A 546 -25.25 2.19 -2.05
N GLU A 547 -24.29 2.79 -2.74
CA GLU A 547 -23.59 3.99 -2.32
C GLU A 547 -23.72 5.05 -3.42
N HIS A 548 -24.14 6.25 -3.02
CA HIS A 548 -24.20 7.43 -3.88
C HIS A 548 -23.34 8.52 -3.28
N ARG A 549 -22.28 8.87 -4.00
CA ARG A 549 -21.36 9.98 -3.64
C ARG A 549 -21.70 11.20 -4.46
N ASP A 550 -21.91 12.30 -3.80
CA ASP A 550 -22.21 13.60 -4.37
C ASP A 550 -21.19 14.65 -3.90
N LYS A 551 -21.01 15.69 -4.70
CA LYS A 551 -20.12 16.81 -4.39
C LYS A 551 -18.66 16.38 -4.23
N ILE A 552 -18.19 15.40 -5.00
CA ILE A 552 -16.77 15.05 -5.04
C ILE A 552 -16.00 16.23 -5.61
N PHE A 553 -14.92 16.62 -4.93
CA PHE A 553 -14.06 17.70 -5.39
C PHE A 553 -13.12 17.18 -6.49
N VAL A 554 -13.27 17.71 -7.70
CA VAL A 554 -12.51 17.29 -8.89
C VAL A 554 -12.13 18.49 -9.75
N SER A 555 -11.08 18.34 -10.57
CA SER A 555 -10.69 19.33 -11.56
C SER A 555 -11.74 19.41 -12.66
N ARG A 556 -12.10 20.65 -13.06
CA ARG A 556 -13.07 20.96 -14.09
C ARG A 556 -12.39 21.13 -15.43
N ASN A 557 -12.04 20.01 -16.07
CA ASN A 557 -11.36 20.02 -17.38
C ASN A 557 -12.28 20.39 -18.56
N ASN A 558 -13.58 20.60 -18.29
CA ASN A 558 -14.57 21.00 -19.28
C ASN A 558 -14.74 22.53 -19.41
N LEU A 559 -13.90 23.32 -18.73
CA LEU A 559 -13.92 24.76 -18.88
C LEU A 559 -13.26 25.15 -20.21
N PRO A 560 -13.92 25.98 -21.05
CA PRO A 560 -13.35 26.36 -22.32
C PRO A 560 -12.17 27.33 -22.13
N LEU A 561 -11.17 27.24 -23.02
CA LEU A 561 -9.96 28.07 -22.97
C LEU A 561 -10.24 29.58 -22.99
N TYR A 562 -11.32 30.00 -23.67
CA TYR A 562 -11.69 31.41 -23.75
C TYR A 562 -12.18 31.99 -22.39
N ALA A 563 -12.45 31.14 -21.41
CA ALA A 563 -12.74 31.57 -20.04
C ALA A 563 -11.51 32.17 -19.32
N GLY A 564 -10.30 32.02 -19.89
CA GLY A 564 -9.08 32.68 -19.44
C GLY A 564 -8.48 32.11 -18.16
N PHE A 565 -8.84 30.88 -17.77
CA PHE A 565 -8.22 30.24 -16.62
C PHE A 565 -6.78 29.80 -16.94
N ALA A 566 -5.81 30.29 -16.17
CA ALA A 566 -4.41 29.92 -16.32
C ALA A 566 -4.12 28.46 -15.92
N VAL A 567 -4.91 27.92 -14.98
CA VAL A 567 -4.89 26.53 -14.52
C VAL A 567 -6.32 26.01 -14.39
N SER A 568 -6.51 24.70 -14.44
CA SER A 568 -7.84 24.10 -14.29
C SER A 568 -8.44 24.46 -12.92
N ALA A 569 -9.63 25.05 -12.91
CA ALA A 569 -10.38 25.29 -11.70
C ALA A 569 -10.97 23.97 -11.17
N SER A 570 -10.95 23.77 -9.87
CA SER A 570 -11.56 22.60 -9.23
C SER A 570 -12.89 22.97 -8.56
N GLY A 571 -13.76 21.98 -8.30
CA GLY A 571 -15.03 22.22 -7.62
C GLY A 571 -15.72 20.93 -7.18
N ASN A 572 -16.74 21.06 -6.33
CA ASN A 572 -17.54 19.94 -5.85
C ASN A 572 -18.62 19.54 -6.89
N VAL A 573 -18.22 18.94 -7.99
CA VAL A 573 -19.09 18.61 -9.14
C VAL A 573 -19.12 17.13 -9.51
N GLY A 574 -18.26 16.32 -8.90
CA GLY A 574 -18.20 14.89 -9.20
C GLY A 574 -19.32 14.11 -8.51
N ILE A 575 -19.88 13.13 -9.22
CA ILE A 575 -20.87 12.19 -8.72
C ILE A 575 -20.42 10.78 -9.07
N VAL A 576 -20.55 9.86 -8.12
CA VAL A 576 -20.25 8.43 -8.33
C VAL A 576 -21.33 7.60 -7.66
N GLU A 577 -21.83 6.62 -8.37
CA GLU A 577 -22.74 5.59 -7.83
C GLU A 577 -22.04 4.23 -7.84
N ASN A 578 -22.12 3.53 -6.72
CA ASN A 578 -21.63 2.16 -6.57
C ASN A 578 -22.75 1.31 -5.98
N LYS A 579 -22.99 0.14 -6.57
CA LYS A 579 -23.99 -0.83 -6.09
C LYS A 579 -23.48 -2.24 -6.33
N GLY A 580 -23.84 -3.14 -5.45
CA GLY A 580 -23.40 -4.52 -5.58
C GLY A 580 -24.04 -5.42 -4.55
N PHE A 581 -23.57 -6.65 -4.54
CA PHE A 581 -23.93 -7.63 -3.53
C PHE A 581 -22.68 -8.30 -3.00
N GLU A 582 -22.76 -8.78 -1.78
CA GLU A 582 -21.74 -9.59 -1.13
C GLU A 582 -22.41 -10.85 -0.56
N ALA A 583 -21.71 -11.96 -0.63
CA ALA A 583 -22.14 -13.21 -0.05
C ALA A 583 -20.96 -13.86 0.67
N SER A 584 -21.16 -14.31 1.88
CA SER A 584 -20.22 -15.14 2.61
C SER A 584 -20.87 -16.44 3.06
N PHE A 585 -20.07 -17.46 3.10
CA PHE A 585 -20.45 -18.82 3.47
C PHE A 585 -19.42 -19.34 4.45
N GLU A 586 -19.86 -19.87 5.58
CA GLU A 586 -19.02 -20.50 6.59
C GLU A 586 -19.62 -21.82 7.01
N TYR A 587 -18.80 -22.89 7.02
CA TYR A 587 -19.20 -24.22 7.48
C TYR A 587 -18.25 -24.67 8.59
N ASN A 588 -18.80 -24.86 9.79
CA ASN A 588 -18.09 -25.31 10.99
C ASN A 588 -18.77 -26.56 11.50
N HIS A 589 -18.14 -27.73 11.37
CA HIS A 589 -18.69 -28.96 11.87
C HIS A 589 -17.64 -29.77 12.64
N GLN A 590 -18.07 -30.44 13.69
CA GLN A 590 -17.24 -31.33 14.49
C GLN A 590 -17.54 -32.79 14.17
N PHE A 591 -16.65 -33.46 13.45
CA PHE A 591 -16.69 -34.89 13.18
C PHE A 591 -15.96 -35.66 14.30
N GLY A 592 -16.68 -35.97 15.40
CA GLY A 592 -16.05 -36.61 16.55
C GLY A 592 -14.95 -35.75 17.20
N LYS A 593 -13.68 -36.13 17.03
CA LYS A 593 -12.51 -35.37 17.52
C LYS A 593 -11.92 -34.39 16.51
N VAL A 594 -12.40 -34.41 15.26
CA VAL A 594 -11.91 -33.55 14.19
C VAL A 594 -12.90 -32.41 13.98
N SER A 595 -12.44 -31.16 14.07
CA SER A 595 -13.21 -30.00 13.71
C SER A 595 -12.78 -29.51 12.33
N THR A 596 -13.77 -29.15 11.47
CA THR A 596 -13.54 -28.47 10.18
C THR A 596 -14.04 -27.04 10.28
N LYS A 597 -13.35 -26.14 9.62
CA LYS A 597 -13.75 -24.76 9.47
C LYS A 597 -13.56 -24.31 8.02
#